data_aa2c209293c862a35aa97c38f0d59ed1
#
_entry.id   aa2c209293c862a35aa97c38f0d59ed1
#
_cell.length_a   1.000
_cell.length_b   1.000
_cell.length_c   1.000
_cell.angle_alpha   90.00
_cell.angle_beta   90.00
_cell.angle_gamma   90.00
#
_symmetry.space_group_name_H-M   'P 1'
#
loop_
_entity.id
_entity.type
_entity.pdbx_description
1 polymer ?
#
loop_
_entity_poly.entity_id
_entity_poly.type
_entity_poly.pdbx_seq_one_letter_code
_entity_poly.pdbx_strand_id
1 'polypeptide(L)'
;VIVLDCSPARDSNSANVGEGQLGRGLLLRYHDRSMLSFPELIAYQEEMAKKAKVKTQYFSSPGGTDAGAFHKSGEGVLTLTHCICARNLHTCSTILDVEDYLAAKKTLITLLNDFDQTRLNKLKGVRR
;
A
#
# COMPACT_ATOMS: atom_id res chain seq x y z
N VAL A 1 -4.54 8.30 8.01
CA VAL A 1 -4.91 6.90 8.31
C VAL A 1 -4.04 5.96 7.49
N ILE A 2 -3.62 4.83 8.07
CA ILE A 2 -2.97 3.73 7.36
C ILE A 2 -3.87 2.50 7.53
N VAL A 3 -4.27 1.90 6.42
CA VAL A 3 -5.07 0.68 6.38
C VAL A 3 -4.18 -0.48 5.93
N LEU A 4 -4.15 -1.55 6.71
CA LEU A 4 -3.40 -2.77 6.40
C LEU A 4 -4.32 -3.76 5.70
N ASP A 5 -3.90 -4.29 4.55
CA ASP A 5 -4.74 -5.18 3.76
C ASP A 5 -3.91 -6.12 2.89
N CYS A 6 -4.56 -7.10 2.28
CA CYS A 6 -4.01 -7.94 1.23
C CYS A 6 -4.65 -7.59 -0.13
N SER A 7 -3.88 -7.71 -1.18
CA SER A 7 -4.32 -7.42 -2.55
C SER A 7 -4.09 -8.61 -3.46
N PRO A 8 -4.94 -8.85 -4.48
CA PRO A 8 -4.85 -10.04 -5.29
C PRO A 8 -3.56 -10.10 -6.12
N ALA A 9 -2.87 -11.23 -6.06
CA ALA A 9 -1.81 -11.56 -7.00
C ALA A 9 -2.42 -12.02 -8.33
N ARG A 10 -1.84 -11.58 -9.44
CA ARG A 10 -2.18 -12.01 -10.81
C ARG A 10 -0.91 -12.40 -11.57
N ASP A 11 -0.16 -13.32 -10.99
CA ASP A 11 1.16 -13.74 -11.46
C ASP A 11 1.21 -15.18 -11.99
N SER A 12 0.05 -15.83 -12.14
CA SER A 12 0.00 -17.21 -12.65
C SER A 12 0.23 -17.32 -14.15
N ASN A 13 -0.11 -16.28 -14.92
CA ASN A 13 -0.06 -16.28 -16.39
C ASN A 13 0.56 -14.98 -16.93
N SER A 14 1.81 -14.65 -16.61
CA SER A 14 2.46 -13.38 -16.97
C SER A 14 1.72 -12.14 -16.46
N ALA A 15 2.17 -11.60 -15.35
CA ALA A 15 1.61 -10.37 -14.79
C ALA A 15 1.91 -9.16 -15.66
N ASN A 16 0.88 -8.36 -15.93
CA ASN A 16 1.03 -7.08 -16.59
C ASN A 16 1.57 -6.01 -15.61
N VAL A 17 2.02 -4.89 -16.16
CA VAL A 17 2.44 -3.75 -15.34
C VAL A 17 1.27 -3.28 -14.47
N GLY A 18 1.51 -3.13 -13.17
CA GLY A 18 0.50 -2.72 -12.20
C GLY A 18 -0.32 -3.87 -11.60
N GLU A 19 -0.07 -5.12 -12.00
CA GLU A 19 -0.63 -6.31 -11.36
C GLU A 19 0.31 -6.85 -10.27
N GLY A 20 -0.27 -7.35 -9.19
CA GLY A 20 0.50 -7.85 -8.04
C GLY A 20 1.17 -9.20 -8.31
N GLN A 21 2.43 -9.33 -7.89
CA GLN A 21 3.22 -10.55 -8.00
C GLN A 21 3.79 -10.93 -6.64
N LEU A 22 3.72 -12.22 -6.28
CA LEU A 22 4.39 -12.73 -5.07
C LEU A 22 5.92 -12.61 -5.19
N GLY A 23 6.59 -12.33 -4.07
CA GLY A 23 8.04 -12.19 -4.00
C GLY A 23 8.60 -10.89 -4.57
N ARG A 24 7.74 -9.92 -4.90
CA ARG A 24 8.14 -8.60 -5.41
C ARG A 24 8.09 -7.48 -4.36
N GLY A 25 7.80 -7.83 -3.12
CA GLY A 25 7.81 -6.91 -1.98
C GLY A 25 6.50 -6.18 -1.74
N LEU A 26 6.59 -5.08 -1.02
CA LEU A 26 5.45 -4.24 -0.64
C LEU A 26 4.73 -3.68 -1.86
N LEU A 27 3.39 -3.72 -1.85
CA LEU A 27 2.57 -3.07 -2.86
C LEU A 27 2.44 -1.57 -2.58
N LEU A 28 2.85 -0.76 -3.54
CA LEU A 28 2.54 0.67 -3.60
C LEU A 28 1.20 0.83 -4.34
N ARG A 29 0.09 0.71 -3.58
CA ARG A 29 -1.26 0.73 -4.13
C ARG A 29 -1.69 2.16 -4.41
N TYR A 30 -1.51 2.60 -5.66
CA TYR A 30 -1.80 3.97 -6.07
C TYR A 30 -3.24 4.18 -6.51
N HIS A 31 -3.95 3.13 -6.94
CA HIS A 31 -5.32 3.21 -7.43
C HIS A 31 -6.11 1.95 -7.09
N ASP A 32 -7.40 2.14 -6.75
CA ASP A 32 -8.41 1.09 -6.68
C ASP A 32 -9.81 1.64 -6.99
N ARG A 33 -10.83 0.78 -6.95
CA ARG A 33 -12.23 1.17 -7.23
C ARG A 33 -12.79 2.21 -6.26
N SER A 34 -12.24 2.32 -5.07
CA SER A 34 -12.77 3.16 -3.99
C SER A 34 -12.04 4.48 -3.83
N MET A 35 -10.76 4.56 -4.27
CA MET A 35 -9.94 5.76 -4.14
C MET A 35 -8.77 5.81 -5.12
N LEU A 36 -8.35 7.01 -5.43
CA LEU A 36 -7.04 7.32 -5.98
C LEU A 36 -6.16 7.77 -4.81
N SER A 37 -5.07 7.04 -4.56
CA SER A 37 -4.15 7.36 -3.47
C SER A 37 -3.44 8.69 -3.73
N PHE A 38 -3.19 9.44 -2.67
CA PHE A 38 -2.47 10.70 -2.75
C PHE A 38 -1.03 10.44 -3.22
N PRO A 39 -0.55 11.04 -4.33
CA PRO A 39 0.79 10.76 -4.86
C PRO A 39 1.90 10.96 -3.83
N GLU A 40 1.78 11.98 -2.99
CA GLU A 40 2.76 12.30 -1.95
C GLU A 40 2.81 11.22 -0.85
N LEU A 41 1.66 10.59 -0.53
CA LEU A 41 1.64 9.47 0.41
C LEU A 41 2.29 8.21 -0.18
N ILE A 42 2.07 7.94 -1.46
CA ILE A 42 2.74 6.84 -2.18
C ILE A 42 4.25 7.08 -2.24
N ALA A 43 4.66 8.30 -2.59
CA ALA A 43 6.07 8.68 -2.60
C ALA A 43 6.71 8.56 -1.20
N TYR A 44 5.99 8.95 -0.15
CA TYR A 44 6.44 8.78 1.22
C TYR A 44 6.55 7.30 1.62
N GLN A 45 5.58 6.47 1.26
CA GLN A 45 5.66 5.02 1.48
C GLN A 45 6.86 4.39 0.76
N GLU A 46 7.12 4.79 -0.48
CA GLU A 46 8.27 4.34 -1.25
C GLU A 46 9.60 4.80 -0.64
N GLU A 47 9.68 6.05 -0.15
CA GLU A 47 10.82 6.58 0.59
C GLU A 47 11.13 5.71 1.81
N MET A 48 10.11 5.36 2.59
CA MET A 48 10.27 4.52 3.77
C MET A 48 10.65 3.08 3.43
N ALA A 49 10.15 2.54 2.34
CA ALA A 49 10.56 1.23 1.84
C ALA A 49 12.03 1.22 1.40
N LYS A 50 12.49 2.25 0.71
CA LYS A 50 13.91 2.45 0.35
C LYS A 50 14.80 2.55 1.60
N LYS A 51 14.38 3.33 2.60
CA LYS A 51 15.06 3.45 3.90
C LYS A 51 15.13 2.11 4.64
N ALA A 52 14.07 1.32 4.56
CA ALA A 52 13.99 -0.04 5.09
C ALA A 52 14.77 -1.08 4.24
N LYS A 53 15.29 -0.72 3.07
CA LYS A 53 15.99 -1.59 2.12
C LYS A 53 15.14 -2.81 1.69
N VAL A 54 13.88 -2.57 1.37
CA VAL A 54 12.95 -3.59 0.88
C VAL A 54 12.50 -3.31 -0.54
N LYS A 55 12.08 -4.36 -1.25
CA LYS A 55 11.52 -4.25 -2.59
C LYS A 55 10.10 -3.70 -2.55
N THR A 56 9.73 -3.00 -3.61
CA THR A 56 8.37 -2.49 -3.83
C THR A 56 7.90 -2.75 -5.25
N GLN A 57 6.60 -2.75 -5.44
CA GLN A 57 5.97 -2.83 -6.76
C GLN A 57 4.75 -1.91 -6.80
N TYR A 58 4.57 -1.17 -7.88
CA TYR A 58 3.37 -0.37 -8.11
C TYR A 58 2.19 -1.26 -8.43
N PHE A 59 1.03 -0.92 -7.86
CA PHE A 59 -0.15 -1.77 -7.94
C PHE A 59 -1.45 -0.97 -8.13
N SER A 60 -2.22 -1.37 -9.16
CA SER A 60 -3.59 -0.93 -9.37
C SER A 60 -4.54 -2.07 -9.06
N SER A 61 -5.47 -1.86 -8.12
CA SER A 61 -6.35 -2.92 -7.65
C SER A 61 -7.68 -2.95 -8.42
N PRO A 62 -8.18 -4.13 -8.78
CA PRO A 62 -9.53 -4.28 -9.33
C PRO A 62 -10.64 -4.15 -8.27
N GLY A 63 -10.29 -4.24 -6.98
CA GLY A 63 -11.22 -4.14 -5.84
C GLY A 63 -10.90 -2.94 -4.95
N GLY A 64 -11.84 -2.54 -4.10
CA GLY A 64 -11.64 -1.51 -3.07
C GLY A 64 -11.05 -2.09 -1.79
N THR A 65 -10.71 -1.20 -0.84
CA THR A 65 -10.37 -1.50 0.55
C THR A 65 -11.13 -0.56 1.48
N ASP A 66 -11.09 -0.85 2.79
CA ASP A 66 -11.63 0.05 3.82
C ASP A 66 -10.98 1.45 3.79
N ALA A 67 -9.77 1.56 3.21
CA ALA A 67 -9.11 2.84 3.01
C ALA A 67 -9.99 3.85 2.23
N GLY A 68 -10.77 3.37 1.26
CA GLY A 68 -11.70 4.23 0.50
C GLY A 68 -12.81 4.83 1.35
N ALA A 69 -13.26 4.14 2.40
CA ALA A 69 -14.25 4.67 3.34
C ALA A 69 -13.63 5.77 4.23
N PHE A 70 -12.44 5.51 4.79
CA PHE A 70 -11.71 6.53 5.55
C PHE A 70 -11.36 7.75 4.70
N HIS A 71 -10.87 7.52 3.47
CA HIS A 71 -10.51 8.60 2.55
C HIS A 71 -11.64 9.59 2.29
N LYS A 72 -12.89 9.11 2.25
CA LYS A 72 -14.10 9.90 1.98
C LYS A 72 -14.78 10.42 3.24
N SER A 73 -14.29 10.10 4.45
CA SER A 73 -14.91 10.52 5.71
C SER A 73 -14.75 12.01 5.95
N GLY A 74 -15.83 12.66 6.39
CA GLY A 74 -15.85 14.08 6.71
C GLY A 74 -15.41 14.95 5.54
N GLU A 75 -14.46 15.83 5.78
CA GLU A 75 -13.86 16.72 4.76
C GLU A 75 -12.74 16.02 3.94
N GLY A 76 -12.62 14.72 4.07
CA GLY A 76 -11.57 13.89 3.46
C GLY A 76 -10.36 13.70 4.37
N VAL A 77 -9.89 12.46 4.42
CA VAL A 77 -8.76 12.04 5.26
C VAL A 77 -7.61 11.55 4.38
N LEU A 78 -6.39 12.01 4.69
CA LEU A 78 -5.17 11.44 4.09
C LEU A 78 -5.08 9.97 4.47
N THR A 79 -5.28 9.07 3.50
CA THR A 79 -5.34 7.64 3.73
C THR A 79 -4.39 6.91 2.80
N LEU A 80 -3.64 5.97 3.38
CA LEU A 80 -2.70 5.10 2.70
C LEU A 80 -3.13 3.65 2.88
N THR A 81 -3.20 2.89 1.79
CA THR A 81 -3.32 1.44 1.85
C THR A 81 -1.93 0.82 1.87
N HIS A 82 -1.61 0.13 2.96
CA HIS A 82 -0.34 -0.57 3.14
C HIS A 82 -0.59 -2.07 3.02
N CYS A 83 -0.26 -2.67 1.89
CA CYS A 83 -0.71 -4.01 1.56
C CYS A 83 0.36 -4.89 0.92
N ILE A 84 0.15 -6.18 1.06
CA ILE A 84 0.93 -7.24 0.44
C ILE A 84 0.12 -7.99 -0.60
N CYS A 85 0.83 -8.67 -1.50
CA CYS A 85 0.24 -9.51 -2.52
C CYS A 85 -0.14 -10.88 -1.95
N ALA A 86 -1.30 -11.42 -2.34
CA ALA A 86 -1.71 -12.76 -1.97
C ALA A 86 -2.54 -13.42 -3.08
N ARG A 87 -2.37 -14.73 -3.26
CA ARG A 87 -3.23 -15.54 -4.12
C ARG A 87 -4.42 -16.10 -3.35
N ASN A 88 -5.48 -16.41 -4.05
CA ASN A 88 -6.69 -17.04 -3.48
C ASN A 88 -7.30 -16.25 -2.32
N LEU A 89 -7.34 -14.92 -2.42
CA LEU A 89 -8.03 -14.09 -1.44
C LEU A 89 -9.50 -14.49 -1.32
N HIS A 90 -10.07 -14.31 -0.12
CA HIS A 90 -11.44 -14.66 0.22
C HIS A 90 -11.76 -16.16 0.11
N THR A 91 -10.76 -17.00 0.27
CA THR A 91 -10.90 -18.46 0.34
C THR A 91 -10.35 -19.01 1.64
N CYS A 92 -10.53 -20.30 1.90
CA CYS A 92 -9.97 -20.98 3.07
C CYS A 92 -8.45 -21.23 2.96
N SER A 93 -7.82 -20.93 1.81
CA SER A 93 -6.41 -21.21 1.54
C SER A 93 -5.74 -20.05 0.78
N THR A 94 -5.47 -18.97 1.48
CA THR A 94 -4.71 -17.83 0.95
C THR A 94 -3.21 -18.11 0.99
N ILE A 95 -2.51 -17.80 -0.10
CA ILE A 95 -1.06 -17.98 -0.24
C ILE A 95 -0.40 -16.62 -0.34
N LEU A 96 0.61 -16.40 0.48
CA LEU A 96 1.46 -15.20 0.46
C LEU A 96 2.95 -15.57 0.46
N ASP A 97 3.79 -14.64 0.07
CA ASP A 97 5.23 -14.74 0.20
C ASP A 97 5.66 -14.15 1.55
N VAL A 98 6.44 -14.90 2.33
CA VAL A 98 6.91 -14.47 3.66
C VAL A 98 7.82 -13.25 3.56
N GLU A 99 8.64 -13.14 2.53
CA GLU A 99 9.51 -11.98 2.33
C GLU A 99 8.71 -10.71 2.02
N ASP A 100 7.59 -10.82 1.30
CA ASP A 100 6.68 -9.70 1.08
C ASP A 100 6.04 -9.22 2.39
N TYR A 101 5.64 -10.16 3.26
CA TYR A 101 5.15 -9.85 4.60
C TYR A 101 6.20 -9.14 5.44
N LEU A 102 7.43 -9.66 5.47
CA LEU A 102 8.54 -9.05 6.22
C LEU A 102 8.91 -7.68 5.67
N ALA A 103 8.87 -7.49 4.35
CA ALA A 103 9.07 -6.20 3.70
C ALA A 103 8.01 -5.18 4.13
N ALA A 104 6.73 -5.56 4.09
CA ALA A 104 5.64 -4.71 4.53
C ALA A 104 5.75 -4.34 6.01
N LYS A 105 5.98 -5.32 6.88
CA LYS A 105 6.17 -5.10 8.33
C LYS A 105 7.33 -4.13 8.61
N LYS A 106 8.48 -4.33 7.97
CA LYS A 106 9.66 -3.48 8.14
C LYS A 106 9.42 -2.06 7.66
N THR A 107 8.76 -1.90 6.52
CA THR A 107 8.40 -0.59 5.98
C THR A 107 7.41 0.13 6.89
N LEU A 108 6.39 -0.57 7.40
CA LEU A 108 5.42 -0.01 8.33
C LEU A 108 6.09 0.52 9.60
N ILE A 109 6.96 -0.27 10.22
CA ILE A 109 7.71 0.16 11.42
C ILE A 109 8.58 1.39 11.11
N THR A 110 9.26 1.39 9.96
CA THR A 110 10.08 2.53 9.52
C THR A 110 9.22 3.79 9.33
N LEU A 111 8.05 3.64 8.70
CA LEU A 111 7.11 4.71 8.46
C LEU A 111 6.54 5.29 9.77
N LEU A 112 6.13 4.43 10.71
CA LEU A 112 5.60 4.86 12.00
C LEU A 112 6.64 5.58 12.86
N ASN A 113 7.91 5.17 12.80
CA ASN A 113 9.01 5.84 13.51
C ASN A 113 9.42 7.18 12.88
N ASP A 114 9.19 7.36 11.58
CA ASP A 114 9.50 8.61 10.85
C ASP A 114 8.34 9.61 10.91
N PHE A 115 7.10 9.13 11.13
CA PHE A 115 5.90 9.95 11.04
C PHE A 115 5.71 10.81 12.29
N ASP A 116 5.82 12.12 12.12
CA ASP A 116 5.59 13.12 13.16
C ASP A 116 4.65 14.24 12.67
N GLN A 117 4.42 15.23 13.53
CA GLN A 117 3.59 16.40 13.19
C GLN A 117 4.18 17.22 12.04
N THR A 118 5.50 17.28 11.92
CA THR A 118 6.20 17.98 10.84
C THR A 118 5.93 17.31 9.50
N ARG A 119 6.03 15.98 9.47
CA ARG A 119 5.71 15.18 8.28
C ARG A 119 4.24 15.34 7.89
N LEU A 120 3.34 15.28 8.85
CA LEU A 120 1.91 15.49 8.62
C LEU A 120 1.61 16.86 8.02
N ASN A 121 2.20 17.91 8.56
CA ASN A 121 2.01 19.28 8.07
C ASN A 121 2.53 19.44 6.62
N LYS A 122 3.67 18.82 6.31
CA LYS A 122 4.21 18.79 4.94
C LYS A 122 3.26 18.10 3.98
N LEU A 123 2.71 16.94 4.35
CA LEU A 123 1.75 16.20 3.53
C LEU A 123 0.43 16.97 3.34
N LYS A 124 -0.04 17.67 4.38
CA LYS A 124 -1.23 18.54 4.29
C LYS A 124 -0.99 19.82 3.49
N GLY A 125 0.21 20.37 3.52
CA GLY A 125 0.57 21.59 2.78
C GLY A 125 0.50 21.41 1.26
N VAL A 126 0.74 20.22 0.77
CA VAL A 126 0.62 19.86 -0.66
C VAL A 126 -0.85 19.85 -1.14
N ARG A 127 -1.83 19.83 -0.25
CA ARG A 127 -3.26 19.80 -0.58
C ARG A 127 -3.90 21.17 -0.81
N ARG A 128 -3.15 22.28 -0.65
CA ARG A 128 -3.68 23.66 -0.80
C ARG A 128 -3.42 24.23 -2.18
#